data_b99083de52c0c1a19f47452440251c8c
#
_entry.id   b99083de52c0c1a19f47452440251c8c
#
_cell.length_a   1.000
_cell.length_b   1.000
_cell.length_c   1.000
_cell.angle_alpha   90.00
_cell.angle_beta   90.00
_cell.angle_gamma   90.00
#
_symmetry.space_group_name_H-M   'P 1'
#
loop_
_entity.id
_entity.type
_entity.pdbx_description
1 polymer ?
#
loop_
_entity_poly.entity_id
_entity_poly.type
_entity_poly.pdbx_seq_one_letter_code
_entity_poly.pdbx_strand_id
1 'polypeptide(L)'
;MLTKLIQNFLNKNIGELEDKNISITLPNGKRIELGNHQSSVEITFNSWLGIWIIFRRGALGLTEGYINNYWQTEDLIELMDYLPKNLDAFSKISNLSLIHI
;
A
#
# COMPACT_ATOMS: atom_id res chain seq x y z
N MET A 1 7.45 -15.66 6.82
CA MET A 1 8.76 -15.04 6.56
C MET A 1 8.67 -13.90 5.55
N LEU A 2 8.07 -14.11 4.37
CA LEU A 2 7.91 -13.06 3.36
C LEU A 2 7.12 -11.86 3.89
N THR A 3 6.03 -12.12 4.60
CA THR A 3 5.20 -11.07 5.18
C THR A 3 6.00 -10.17 6.13
N LYS A 4 6.84 -10.78 6.96
CA LYS A 4 7.66 -10.04 7.92
C LYS A 4 8.71 -9.17 7.22
N LEU A 5 9.28 -9.68 6.13
CA LEU A 5 10.23 -8.91 5.34
C LEU A 5 9.56 -7.69 4.69
N ILE A 6 8.37 -7.89 4.15
CA ILE A 6 7.60 -6.80 3.55
C ILE A 6 7.25 -5.76 4.61
N GLN A 7 6.78 -6.20 5.77
CA GLN A 7 6.42 -5.29 6.85
C GLN A 7 7.61 -4.47 7.32
N ASN A 8 8.76 -5.11 7.52
CA ASN A 8 9.97 -4.41 7.94
C ASN A 8 10.42 -3.40 6.89
N PHE A 9 10.35 -3.77 5.62
CA PHE A 9 10.70 -2.87 4.52
C PHE A 9 9.79 -1.64 4.52
N LEU A 10 8.48 -1.86 4.65
CA LEU A 10 7.52 -0.77 4.64
C LEU A 10 7.67 0.12 5.86
N ASN A 11 7.82 -0.47 7.05
CA ASN A 11 8.02 0.31 8.27
C ASN A 11 9.25 1.21 8.19
N LYS A 12 10.29 0.74 7.54
CA LYS A 12 11.55 1.47 7.41
C LYS A 12 11.48 2.59 6.37
N ASN A 13 10.71 2.37 5.30
CA ASN A 13 10.76 3.24 4.13
C ASN A 13 9.52 4.09 3.90
N ILE A 14 8.45 3.80 4.61
CA ILE A 14 7.25 4.63 4.51
C ILE A 14 7.39 5.84 5.45
N GLY A 15 6.88 6.99 5.01
CA GLY A 15 6.87 8.17 5.85
C GLY A 15 5.80 8.10 6.92
N GLU A 16 5.68 9.17 7.70
CA GLU A 16 4.66 9.25 8.74
C GLU A 16 3.27 9.36 8.10
N LEU A 17 2.38 8.48 8.52
CA LEU A 17 1.01 8.45 8.01
C LEU A 17 0.12 9.38 8.83
N GLU A 18 -0.74 10.13 8.15
CA GLU A 18 -1.67 11.07 8.76
C GLU A 18 -3.09 10.51 8.72
N ASP A 19 -3.89 10.88 9.72
CA ASP A 19 -5.33 10.60 9.81
C ASP A 19 -5.62 9.16 10.26
N LYS A 20 -5.15 8.16 9.53
CA LYS A 20 -5.43 6.75 9.82
C LYS A 20 -4.23 5.89 9.47
N ASN A 21 -4.25 4.67 9.98
CA ASN A 21 -3.32 3.64 9.54
C ASN A 21 -3.74 3.11 8.18
N ILE A 22 -2.84 2.40 7.53
CA ILE A 22 -3.23 1.59 6.38
C ILE A 22 -3.06 0.11 6.75
N SER A 23 -4.10 -0.67 6.50
CA SER A 23 -4.11 -2.09 6.76
C SER A 23 -4.11 -2.83 5.42
N ILE A 24 -3.05 -3.58 5.16
CA ILE A 24 -2.83 -4.26 3.89
C ILE A 24 -2.96 -5.76 4.10
N THR A 25 -3.90 -6.38 3.39
CA THR A 25 -4.02 -7.83 3.40
C THR A 25 -3.35 -8.38 2.14
N LEU A 26 -2.39 -9.27 2.33
CA LEU A 26 -1.62 -9.86 1.26
C LEU A 26 -2.36 -11.03 0.63
N PRO A 27 -1.97 -11.47 -0.58
CA PRO A 27 -2.62 -12.61 -1.24
C PRO A 27 -2.58 -13.91 -0.45
N ASN A 28 -1.62 -14.05 0.47
CA ASN A 28 -1.53 -15.23 1.35
C ASN A 28 -2.44 -15.13 2.58
N GLY A 29 -3.24 -14.08 2.69
CA GLY A 29 -4.14 -13.86 3.83
C GLY A 29 -3.51 -13.16 5.02
N LYS A 30 -2.22 -12.90 4.99
CA LYS A 30 -1.53 -12.21 6.08
C LYS A 30 -1.81 -10.72 6.00
N ARG A 31 -1.86 -10.09 7.17
CA ARG A 31 -2.22 -8.68 7.29
C ARG A 31 -1.05 -7.87 7.82
N ILE A 32 -0.82 -6.73 7.21
CA ILE A 32 0.20 -5.76 7.62
C ILE A 32 -0.50 -4.45 7.96
N GLU A 33 -0.21 -3.91 9.14
CA GLU A 33 -0.77 -2.62 9.54
C GLU A 33 0.36 -1.63 9.76
N LEU A 34 0.22 -0.43 9.17
CA LEU A 34 1.22 0.62 9.24
C LEU A 34 0.59 1.87 9.83
N GLY A 35 1.33 2.56 10.70
CA GLY A 35 0.91 3.79 11.34
C GLY A 35 0.67 3.64 12.83
N ASN A 36 0.37 4.77 13.49
CA ASN A 36 0.17 4.85 14.94
C ASN A 36 -1.16 5.47 15.30
N HIS A 37 -2.19 5.24 14.50
CA HIS A 37 -3.53 5.77 14.72
C HIS A 37 -4.47 4.68 15.22
N GLN A 38 -5.65 5.09 15.65
CA GLN A 38 -6.64 4.17 16.22
C GLN A 38 -7.51 3.50 15.16
N SER A 39 -7.62 4.11 13.99
CA SER A 39 -8.44 3.55 12.91
C SER A 39 -7.60 3.35 11.66
N SER A 40 -8.11 2.54 10.74
CA SER A 40 -7.37 2.13 9.54
C SER A 40 -8.25 2.22 8.31
N VAL A 41 -7.62 2.55 7.16
CA VAL A 41 -8.20 2.25 5.87
C VAL A 41 -7.66 0.89 5.42
N GLU A 42 -8.43 0.16 4.65
CA GLU A 42 -8.08 -1.22 4.29
C GLU A 42 -7.91 -1.39 2.79
N ILE A 43 -6.92 -2.18 2.42
CA ILE A 43 -6.72 -2.62 1.04
C ILE A 43 -6.35 -4.10 1.08
N THR A 44 -7.00 -4.89 0.22
CA THR A 44 -6.77 -6.33 0.13
C THR A 44 -6.24 -6.64 -1.26
N PHE A 45 -5.07 -7.28 -1.32
CA PHE A 45 -4.48 -7.69 -2.59
C PHE A 45 -4.90 -9.11 -2.93
N ASN A 46 -5.42 -9.28 -4.13
CA ASN A 46 -5.82 -10.58 -4.66
C ASN A 46 -4.66 -11.28 -5.40
N SER A 47 -3.63 -10.53 -5.75
CA SER A 47 -2.50 -11.00 -6.55
C SER A 47 -1.21 -10.31 -6.13
N TRP A 48 -0.13 -11.05 -6.10
CA TRP A 48 1.20 -10.47 -5.87
C TRP A 48 1.59 -9.51 -6.99
N LEU A 49 1.05 -9.71 -8.19
CA LEU A 49 1.26 -8.81 -9.32
C LEU A 49 0.74 -7.41 -9.01
N GLY A 50 -0.38 -7.31 -8.28
CA GLY A 50 -0.92 -6.01 -7.87
C GLY A 50 0.02 -5.22 -7.00
N ILE A 51 0.72 -5.89 -6.09
CA ILE A 51 1.72 -5.26 -5.24
C ILE A 51 2.92 -4.83 -6.08
N TRP A 52 3.40 -5.72 -6.94
CA TRP A 52 4.55 -5.47 -7.80
C TRP A 52 4.35 -4.27 -8.70
N ILE A 53 3.16 -4.14 -9.30
CA ILE A 53 2.88 -3.07 -10.25
C ILE A 53 2.84 -1.70 -9.55
N ILE A 54 2.43 -1.67 -8.27
CA ILE A 54 2.47 -0.43 -7.48
C ILE A 54 3.91 -0.01 -7.23
N PHE A 55 4.79 -0.94 -6.88
CA PHE A 55 6.21 -0.63 -6.69
C PHE A 55 6.84 -0.11 -7.97
N ARG A 56 6.44 -0.64 -9.11
CA ARG A 56 7.03 -0.24 -10.38
C ARG A 56 6.46 1.05 -10.94
N ARG A 57 5.19 1.31 -10.73
CA ARG A 57 4.48 2.38 -11.43
C ARG A 57 3.77 3.37 -10.50
N GLY A 58 3.85 3.16 -9.20
CA GLY A 58 3.27 4.07 -8.22
C GLY A 58 1.76 4.21 -8.36
N ALA A 59 1.28 5.44 -8.39
CA ALA A 59 -0.15 5.73 -8.48
C ALA A 59 -0.80 5.14 -9.72
N LEU A 60 -0.08 5.10 -10.84
CA LEU A 60 -0.59 4.50 -12.08
C LEU A 60 -0.78 3.00 -11.89
N GLY A 61 0.18 2.34 -11.23
CA GLY A 61 0.07 0.92 -10.91
C GLY A 61 -1.09 0.62 -9.99
N LEU A 62 -1.35 1.50 -9.04
CA LEU A 62 -2.49 1.37 -8.14
C LEU A 62 -3.80 1.41 -8.93
N THR A 63 -3.93 2.35 -9.85
CA THR A 63 -5.12 2.48 -10.70
C THR A 63 -5.31 1.26 -11.60
N GLU A 64 -4.23 0.82 -12.25
CA GLU A 64 -4.28 -0.36 -13.10
C GLU A 64 -4.66 -1.61 -12.31
N GLY A 65 -4.15 -1.73 -11.11
CA GLY A 65 -4.48 -2.85 -10.23
C GLY A 65 -5.95 -2.89 -9.86
N TYR A 66 -6.54 -1.73 -9.63
CA TYR A 66 -7.97 -1.67 -9.34
C TYR A 66 -8.80 -2.11 -10.55
N ILE A 67 -8.46 -1.58 -11.72
CA ILE A 67 -9.17 -1.92 -12.96
C ILE A 67 -9.07 -3.41 -13.28
N ASN A 68 -7.94 -4.02 -12.99
CA ASN A 68 -7.69 -5.44 -13.26
C ASN A 68 -8.04 -6.36 -12.09
N ASN A 69 -8.65 -5.82 -11.03
CA ASN A 69 -9.04 -6.58 -9.85
C ASN A 69 -7.88 -7.24 -9.12
N TYR A 70 -6.71 -6.59 -9.14
CA TYR A 70 -5.56 -7.07 -8.38
C TYR A 70 -5.66 -6.71 -6.90
N TRP A 71 -6.46 -5.69 -6.57
CA TRP A 71 -6.76 -5.34 -5.20
C TRP A 71 -8.19 -4.82 -5.07
N GLN A 72 -8.67 -4.80 -3.84
CA GLN A 72 -10.02 -4.31 -3.53
C GLN A 72 -10.02 -3.64 -2.15
N THR A 73 -11.05 -2.87 -1.87
CA THR A 73 -11.25 -2.22 -0.58
C THR A 73 -12.75 -2.17 -0.27
N GLU A 74 -13.08 -2.13 1.01
CA GLU A 74 -14.49 -2.04 1.42
C GLU A 74 -15.06 -0.64 1.19
N ASP A 75 -14.24 0.39 1.32
CA ASP A 75 -14.68 1.77 1.13
C ASP A 75 -13.70 2.49 0.21
N LEU A 76 -14.01 2.47 -1.07
CA LEU A 76 -13.16 3.06 -2.10
C LEU A 76 -13.06 4.57 -1.94
N ILE A 77 -14.15 5.22 -1.54
CA ILE A 77 -14.15 6.68 -1.37
C ILE A 77 -13.23 7.06 -0.24
N GLU A 78 -13.28 6.33 0.88
CA GLU A 78 -12.39 6.58 2.01
C GLU A 78 -10.92 6.39 1.61
N LEU A 79 -10.62 5.31 0.89
CA LEU A 79 -9.26 5.05 0.45
C LEU A 79 -8.77 6.14 -0.51
N MET A 80 -9.59 6.55 -1.46
CA MET A 80 -9.22 7.59 -2.43
C MET A 80 -9.05 8.96 -1.78
N ASP A 81 -9.73 9.22 -0.67
CA ASP A 81 -9.54 10.44 0.10
C ASP A 81 -8.25 10.37 0.93
N TYR A 82 -7.94 9.19 1.45
CA TYR A 82 -6.79 8.95 2.31
C TYR A 82 -5.46 9.04 1.56
N LEU A 83 -5.39 8.47 0.36
CA LEU A 83 -4.13 8.35 -0.37
C LEU A 83 -3.49 9.69 -0.69
N PRO A 84 -4.22 10.71 -1.20
CA PRO A 84 -3.61 12.01 -1.45
C PRO A 84 -3.09 12.70 -0.19
N LYS A 85 -3.75 12.49 0.95
CA LYS A 85 -3.31 13.06 2.23
C LYS A 85 -1.95 12.51 2.66
N ASN A 86 -1.61 11.31 2.20
CA ASN A 86 -0.40 10.61 2.60
C ASN A 86 0.56 10.39 1.42
N LEU A 87 0.44 11.20 0.39
CA LEU A 87 1.22 11.04 -0.82
C LEU A 87 2.72 11.09 -0.56
N ASP A 88 3.17 11.98 0.31
CA ASP A 88 4.59 12.10 0.65
C ASP A 88 5.12 10.82 1.32
N ALA A 89 4.30 10.21 2.18
CA ALA A 89 4.69 8.97 2.84
C ALA A 89 4.88 7.85 1.84
N PHE A 90 3.97 7.73 0.88
CA PHE A 90 4.02 6.65 -0.11
C PHE A 90 5.04 6.91 -1.21
N SER A 91 5.34 8.16 -1.53
CA SER A 91 6.29 8.50 -2.58
C SER A 91 7.70 8.00 -2.28
N LYS A 92 8.05 7.86 -1.01
CA LYS A 92 9.36 7.32 -0.61
C LYS A 92 9.55 5.89 -1.11
N ILE A 93 8.49 5.08 -1.07
CA ILE A 93 8.54 3.70 -1.57
C ILE A 93 8.71 3.71 -3.09
N SER A 94 7.95 4.56 -3.77
CA SER A 94 8.01 4.68 -5.22
C SER A 94 9.41 5.11 -5.69
N ASN A 95 10.01 6.07 -4.99
CA ASN A 95 11.36 6.54 -5.32
C ASN A 95 12.41 5.44 -5.15
N LEU A 96 12.29 4.63 -4.09
CA LEU A 96 13.18 3.50 -3.88
C LEU A 96 13.05 2.48 -5.00
N SER A 97 11.82 2.22 -5.44
CA SER A 97 11.54 1.32 -6.54
C SER A 97 12.23 1.79 -7.83
N LEU A 98 12.20 3.08 -8.11
CA LEU A 98 12.84 3.65 -9.29
C LEU A 98 14.37 3.53 -9.25
N ILE A 99 14.97 3.64 -8.08
CA ILE A 99 16.42 3.54 -7.92
C ILE A 99 16.89 2.12 -8.27
N HIS A 100 16.08 1.11 -8.04
CA HIS A 100 16.45 -0.28 -8.26
C HIS A 100 16.12 -0.78 -9.68
N ILE A 101 15.58 0.06 -10.51
CA ILE A 101 15.34 -0.24 -11.90
C ILE A 101 16.50 0.23 -12.76
#